data_6c71fde6328764e5683796091115c29f
#
_entry.id   6c71fde6328764e5683796091115c29f
#
_cell.length_a   1.000
_cell.length_b   1.000
_cell.length_c   1.000
_cell.angle_alpha   90.00
_cell.angle_beta   90.00
_cell.angle_gamma   90.00
#
_symmetry.space_group_name_H-M   'P 1'
#
loop_
_entity.id
_entity.type
_entity.pdbx_description
1 polymer ?
#
loop_
_entity_poly.entity_id
_entity_poly.type
_entity_poly.pdbx_seq_one_letter_code
_entity_poly.pdbx_strand_id
1 'polypeptide(L)'
;MISISRLLCGIAVLGDNLRYGEVGSSEQSIADQSPIVVWNSTKRCNLKCIHCYANATQIPAEGELSTSEAKSFIQDLADFDVPVLLFSGGEPLLRGDILELATYARELGVRPVLSTNGTLITDRYAKDIRNAGFGEVGISLDGIGDRNDSFRGVQGAYALALQAIRNCVGAGLKVSLRFTITRDNYQDIPAIFDLLEKEHIDRACFYHLAYVG
;
A
#
# COMPACT_ATOMS: atom_id res chain seq x y z
N MET A 1 -14.77 -2.47 3.87
CA MET A 1 -13.90 -3.67 3.72
C MET A 1 -14.20 -4.57 4.90
N ILE A 2 -14.57 -5.83 4.68
CA ILE A 2 -14.91 -6.76 5.75
C ILE A 2 -13.61 -7.31 6.33
N SER A 3 -13.41 -7.20 7.66
CA SER A 3 -12.28 -7.86 8.32
C SER A 3 -12.60 -9.33 8.48
N ILE A 4 -11.88 -10.19 7.77
CA ILE A 4 -12.05 -11.64 7.82
C ILE A 4 -11.70 -12.18 9.22
N SER A 5 -10.69 -11.63 9.87
CA SER A 5 -10.30 -11.99 11.23
C SER A 5 -11.42 -11.73 12.23
N ARG A 6 -12.10 -10.60 12.13
CA ARG A 6 -13.26 -10.28 12.97
C ARG A 6 -14.45 -11.20 12.69
N LEU A 7 -14.65 -11.55 11.41
CA LEU A 7 -15.78 -12.41 10.99
C LEU A 7 -15.59 -13.86 11.43
N LEU A 8 -14.36 -14.38 11.37
CA LEU A 8 -14.06 -15.79 11.63
C LEU A 8 -13.62 -16.07 13.08
N CYS A 9 -12.93 -15.14 13.73
CA CYS A 9 -12.32 -15.36 15.03
C CYS A 9 -12.95 -14.52 16.14
N GLY A 10 -13.83 -13.58 15.82
CA GLY A 10 -14.45 -12.68 16.81
C GLY A 10 -13.43 -11.74 17.52
N ILE A 11 -12.18 -11.74 17.08
CA ILE A 11 -11.09 -10.98 17.68
C ILE A 11 -10.94 -9.67 16.94
N ALA A 12 -11.13 -8.54 17.63
CA ALA A 12 -10.70 -7.23 17.15
C ALA A 12 -9.19 -7.12 17.32
N VAL A 13 -8.44 -7.15 16.22
CA VAL A 13 -7.00 -6.86 16.27
C VAL A 13 -6.84 -5.36 16.47
N LEU A 14 -5.96 -4.95 17.37
CA LEU A 14 -5.66 -3.52 17.71
C LEU A 14 -5.34 -2.63 16.49
N GLY A 15 -5.11 -3.19 15.31
CA GLY A 15 -4.90 -2.49 14.04
C GLY A 15 -6.16 -2.27 13.20
N ASP A 16 -7.29 -2.91 13.52
CA ASP A 16 -8.54 -2.75 12.77
C ASP A 16 -9.24 -1.41 13.04
N ASN A 17 -8.91 -0.75 14.15
CA ASN A 17 -9.40 0.59 14.49
C ASN A 17 -8.83 1.71 13.60
N LEU A 18 -7.96 1.37 12.66
CA LEU A 18 -7.32 2.36 11.80
C LEU A 18 -8.19 2.84 10.63
N ARG A 19 -9.28 2.14 10.29
CA ARG A 19 -10.15 2.50 9.15
C ARG A 19 -11.56 2.89 9.55
N TYR A 20 -12.05 2.31 10.62
CA TYR A 20 -13.38 2.56 11.13
C TYR A 20 -13.21 2.58 12.64
N GLY A 21 -13.32 3.72 13.27
CA GLY A 21 -13.26 3.86 14.72
C GLY A 21 -14.09 2.79 15.42
N GLU A 22 -13.91 2.56 16.70
CA GLU A 22 -14.70 1.58 17.44
C GLU A 22 -16.17 1.69 17.01
N VAL A 23 -16.71 0.61 16.44
CA VAL A 23 -18.15 0.44 16.33
C VAL A 23 -18.65 0.15 17.75
N GLY A 24 -18.51 1.15 18.58
CA GLY A 24 -19.02 1.27 19.93
C GLY A 24 -20.14 2.26 19.88
N SER A 25 -21.38 1.76 19.79
CA SER A 25 -22.60 2.36 20.37
C SER A 25 -22.81 3.89 20.19
N SER A 26 -22.56 4.46 19.05
CA SER A 26 -23.19 5.70 18.63
C SER A 26 -23.54 5.61 17.15
N GLU A 27 -24.76 5.99 16.82
CA GLU A 27 -25.30 6.13 15.48
C GLU A 27 -24.55 7.24 14.71
N GLN A 28 -23.23 7.10 14.57
CA GLN A 28 -22.47 7.96 13.65
C GLN A 28 -22.82 7.53 12.23
N SER A 29 -23.54 8.39 11.56
CA SER A 29 -23.89 8.25 10.15
C SER A 29 -22.62 8.06 9.32
N ILE A 30 -22.68 7.27 8.26
CA ILE A 30 -21.58 7.14 7.28
C ILE A 30 -21.18 8.52 6.72
N ALA A 31 -22.10 9.48 6.75
CA ALA A 31 -21.87 10.88 6.34
C ALA A 31 -20.89 11.63 7.25
N ASP A 32 -20.68 11.17 8.49
CA ASP A 32 -19.77 11.80 9.46
C ASP A 32 -18.33 11.25 9.39
N GLN A 33 -18.06 10.33 8.47
CA GLN A 33 -16.73 9.73 8.31
C GLN A 33 -15.99 10.37 7.14
N SER A 34 -14.87 11.03 7.43
CA SER A 34 -14.00 11.57 6.39
C SER A 34 -13.42 10.47 5.50
N PRO A 35 -13.31 10.68 4.18
CA PRO A 35 -12.87 9.67 3.22
C PRO A 35 -11.39 9.32 3.40
N ILE A 36 -11.04 8.07 3.08
CA ILE A 36 -9.64 7.69 2.83
C ILE A 36 -9.31 8.04 1.39
N VAL A 37 -8.23 8.76 1.17
CA VAL A 37 -7.80 9.17 -0.16
C VAL A 37 -6.68 8.27 -0.66
N VAL A 38 -6.81 7.79 -1.89
CA VAL A 38 -5.76 7.09 -2.62
C VAL A 38 -5.25 8.01 -3.72
N TRP A 39 -3.98 8.35 -3.67
CA TRP A 39 -3.34 9.20 -4.66
C TRP A 39 -2.37 8.41 -5.52
N ASN A 40 -2.68 8.30 -6.81
CA ASN A 40 -1.75 7.80 -7.80
C ASN A 40 -0.73 8.91 -8.12
N SER A 41 0.32 9.00 -7.30
CA SER A 41 1.28 10.10 -7.27
C SER A 41 2.19 10.17 -8.50
N THR A 42 2.32 9.08 -9.24
CA THR A 42 3.03 9.01 -10.52
C THR A 42 2.49 7.85 -11.37
N LYS A 43 2.55 7.96 -12.68
CA LYS A 43 2.36 6.84 -13.61
C LYS A 43 3.63 6.04 -13.88
N ARG A 44 4.77 6.57 -13.47
CA ARG A 44 6.06 5.90 -13.66
C ARG A 44 6.12 4.62 -12.82
N CYS A 45 6.53 3.50 -13.46
CA CYS A 45 6.74 2.23 -12.79
C CYS A 45 7.93 1.48 -13.39
N ASN A 46 8.63 0.72 -12.57
CA ASN A 46 9.72 -0.14 -13.00
C ASN A 46 9.27 -1.59 -13.29
N LEU A 47 7.97 -1.91 -13.09
CA LEU A 47 7.36 -3.18 -13.43
C LEU A 47 6.39 -3.05 -14.61
N LYS A 48 5.94 -4.21 -15.15
CA LYS A 48 5.01 -4.31 -16.29
C LYS A 48 3.90 -5.30 -15.99
N CYS A 49 3.19 -5.09 -14.88
CA CYS A 49 2.16 -6.00 -14.40
C CYS A 49 1.05 -6.19 -15.42
N ILE A 50 0.67 -7.44 -15.67
CA ILE A 50 -0.38 -7.79 -16.65
C ILE A 50 -1.78 -7.29 -16.26
N HIS A 51 -2.01 -7.01 -14.98
CA HIS A 51 -3.30 -6.55 -14.41
C HIS A 51 -3.21 -5.10 -13.90
N CYS A 52 -2.31 -4.28 -14.47
CA CYS A 52 -2.09 -2.92 -14.00
C CYS A 52 -3.29 -2.01 -14.29
N TYR A 53 -4.07 -1.68 -13.26
CA TYR A 53 -5.22 -0.77 -13.38
C TYR A 53 -4.81 0.69 -13.69
N ALA A 54 -3.58 1.07 -13.32
CA ALA A 54 -3.08 2.44 -13.50
C ALA A 54 -2.50 2.67 -14.90
N ASN A 55 -2.43 1.63 -15.75
CA ASN A 55 -1.73 1.70 -17.05
C ASN A 55 -0.36 2.38 -16.90
N ALA A 56 0.43 1.90 -15.93
CA ALA A 56 1.71 2.47 -15.58
C ALA A 56 2.71 2.37 -16.74
N THR A 57 3.57 3.37 -16.87
CA THR A 57 4.57 3.51 -17.92
C THR A 57 5.97 3.62 -17.32
N GLN A 58 7.01 3.59 -18.15
CA GLN A 58 8.39 3.76 -17.67
C GLN A 58 8.78 5.25 -17.50
N ILE A 59 7.96 6.15 -18.00
CA ILE A 59 8.16 7.60 -17.93
C ILE A 59 7.03 8.24 -17.12
N PRO A 60 7.27 9.38 -16.46
CA PRO A 60 6.22 10.16 -15.80
C PRO A 60 5.15 10.59 -16.82
N ALA A 61 3.91 10.75 -16.36
CA ALA A 61 2.86 11.32 -17.19
C ALA A 61 2.97 12.84 -17.24
N GLU A 62 2.49 13.41 -18.35
CA GLU A 62 2.24 14.85 -18.38
C GLU A 62 1.18 15.22 -17.32
N GLY A 63 1.41 16.34 -16.62
CA GLY A 63 0.48 16.84 -15.59
C GLY A 63 0.58 16.13 -14.24
N GLU A 64 1.65 15.36 -13.97
CA GLU A 64 1.95 14.96 -12.59
C GLU A 64 2.21 16.21 -11.74
N LEU A 65 1.61 16.25 -10.53
CA LEU A 65 1.78 17.39 -9.64
C LEU A 65 3.26 17.60 -9.29
N SER A 66 3.72 18.84 -9.38
CA SER A 66 5.01 19.26 -8.81
C SER A 66 4.99 19.10 -7.28
N THR A 67 6.15 19.19 -6.64
CA THR A 67 6.23 19.11 -5.17
C THR A 67 5.37 20.17 -4.48
N SER A 68 5.34 21.41 -5.02
CA SER A 68 4.54 22.51 -4.45
C SER A 68 3.03 22.26 -4.61
N GLU A 69 2.58 21.80 -5.78
CA GLU A 69 1.17 21.46 -6.02
C GLU A 69 0.75 20.26 -5.18
N ALA A 70 1.63 19.25 -5.03
CA ALA A 70 1.38 18.10 -4.17
C ALA A 70 1.24 18.50 -2.69
N LYS A 71 2.05 19.46 -2.21
CA LYS A 71 1.88 20.02 -0.86
C LYS A 71 0.58 20.79 -0.71
N SER A 72 0.17 21.58 -1.68
CA SER A 72 -1.13 22.25 -1.67
C SER A 72 -2.27 21.23 -1.63
N PHE A 73 -2.21 20.18 -2.44
CA PHE A 73 -3.18 19.08 -2.40
C PHE A 73 -3.23 18.40 -1.03
N ILE A 74 -2.08 18.12 -0.41
CA ILE A 74 -2.03 17.50 0.93
C ILE A 74 -2.60 18.46 2.00
N GLN A 75 -2.38 19.77 1.87
CA GLN A 75 -3.00 20.77 2.76
C GLN A 75 -4.53 20.75 2.64
N ASP A 76 -5.05 20.74 1.41
CA ASP A 76 -6.50 20.65 1.16
C ASP A 76 -7.09 19.37 1.79
N LEU A 77 -6.37 18.23 1.73
CA LEU A 77 -6.80 17.00 2.38
C LEU A 77 -6.84 17.13 3.92
N ALA A 78 -5.86 17.81 4.50
CA ALA A 78 -5.81 18.07 5.93
C ALA A 78 -6.97 18.99 6.36
N ASP A 79 -7.22 20.06 5.61
CA ASP A 79 -8.31 21.01 5.85
C ASP A 79 -9.70 20.34 5.71
N PHE A 80 -9.78 19.25 4.95
CA PHE A 80 -10.97 18.40 4.80
C PHE A 80 -11.04 17.26 5.84
N ASP A 81 -10.15 17.25 6.82
CA ASP A 81 -10.07 16.20 7.86
C ASP A 81 -9.86 14.78 7.31
N VAL A 82 -9.13 14.63 6.19
CA VAL A 82 -8.79 13.30 5.64
C VAL A 82 -7.86 12.57 6.61
N PRO A 83 -8.24 11.41 7.16
CA PRO A 83 -7.44 10.73 8.18
C PRO A 83 -6.24 9.98 7.59
N VAL A 84 -6.33 9.57 6.33
CA VAL A 84 -5.34 8.70 5.67
C VAL A 84 -5.15 9.06 4.21
N LEU A 85 -3.90 9.29 3.82
CA LEU A 85 -3.48 9.41 2.43
C LEU A 85 -2.65 8.19 2.04
N LEU A 86 -3.18 7.39 1.12
CA LEU A 86 -2.49 6.24 0.54
C LEU A 86 -1.70 6.71 -0.70
N PHE A 87 -0.39 6.77 -0.58
CA PHE A 87 0.51 7.00 -1.70
C PHE A 87 0.60 5.75 -2.56
N SER A 88 0.16 5.85 -3.80
CA SER A 88 0.07 4.79 -4.80
C SER A 88 0.47 5.32 -6.17
N GLY A 89 0.12 4.59 -7.23
CA GLY A 89 0.34 5.01 -8.61
C GLY A 89 0.86 3.89 -9.49
N GLY A 90 1.87 4.17 -10.30
CA GLY A 90 2.76 3.16 -10.84
C GLY A 90 3.62 2.60 -9.70
N GLU A 91 4.80 3.16 -9.50
CA GLU A 91 5.62 2.91 -8.31
C GLU A 91 5.91 4.24 -7.60
N PRO A 92 5.29 4.52 -6.46
CA PRO A 92 5.44 5.81 -5.78
C PRO A 92 6.88 6.10 -5.35
N LEU A 93 7.69 5.08 -5.07
CA LEU A 93 9.09 5.26 -4.69
C LEU A 93 10.00 5.71 -5.84
N LEU A 94 9.50 5.78 -7.08
CA LEU A 94 10.18 6.42 -8.20
C LEU A 94 9.98 7.95 -8.23
N ARG A 95 9.07 8.47 -7.41
CA ARG A 95 8.88 9.90 -7.22
C ARG A 95 9.90 10.42 -6.21
N GLY A 96 10.77 11.34 -6.62
CA GLY A 96 11.94 11.76 -5.82
C GLY A 96 11.60 12.50 -4.52
N ASP A 97 10.42 13.11 -4.43
CA ASP A 97 9.94 13.88 -3.27
C ASP A 97 8.98 13.11 -2.37
N ILE A 98 8.79 11.80 -2.60
CA ILE A 98 7.77 11.00 -1.89
C ILE A 98 7.94 11.00 -0.37
N LEU A 99 9.17 10.94 0.13
CA LEU A 99 9.46 10.95 1.57
C LEU A 99 9.19 12.32 2.20
N GLU A 100 9.51 13.40 1.46
CA GLU A 100 9.21 14.78 1.86
C GLU A 100 7.70 14.98 1.98
N LEU A 101 6.95 14.54 0.97
CA LEU A 101 5.49 14.64 0.94
C LEU A 101 4.82 13.82 2.04
N ALA A 102 5.35 12.64 2.36
CA ALA A 102 4.85 11.83 3.48
C ALA A 102 5.12 12.51 4.83
N THR A 103 6.30 13.09 5.01
CA THR A 103 6.63 13.87 6.21
C THR A 103 5.67 15.05 6.36
N TYR A 104 5.43 15.80 5.29
CA TYR A 104 4.52 16.93 5.28
C TYR A 104 3.07 16.52 5.60
N ALA A 105 2.57 15.43 5.02
CA ALA A 105 1.26 14.89 5.34
C ALA A 105 1.12 14.56 6.84
N ARG A 106 2.13 13.89 7.41
CA ARG A 106 2.16 13.55 8.84
C ARG A 106 2.15 14.80 9.72
N GLU A 107 2.92 15.83 9.38
CA GLU A 107 2.97 17.10 10.13
C GLU A 107 1.62 17.82 10.17
N LEU A 108 0.81 17.64 9.14
CA LEU A 108 -0.57 18.16 9.05
C LEU A 108 -1.62 17.22 9.69
N GLY A 109 -1.21 16.10 10.31
CA GLY A 109 -2.12 15.15 10.92
C GLY A 109 -2.72 14.10 9.96
N VAL A 110 -2.41 14.16 8.67
CA VAL A 110 -2.82 13.16 7.67
C VAL A 110 -1.85 11.98 7.72
N ARG A 111 -2.34 10.79 8.06
CA ARG A 111 -1.49 9.60 8.15
C ARG A 111 -1.08 9.08 6.77
N PRO A 112 0.22 9.11 6.42
CA PRO A 112 0.68 8.56 5.16
C PRO A 112 0.75 7.03 5.23
N VAL A 113 0.29 6.36 4.17
CA VAL A 113 0.39 4.92 3.94
C VAL A 113 0.98 4.69 2.56
N LEU A 114 1.90 3.74 2.43
CA LEU A 114 2.56 3.43 1.17
C LEU A 114 1.96 2.17 0.53
N SER A 115 1.68 2.24 -0.78
CA SER A 115 1.34 1.10 -1.63
C SER A 115 2.40 0.95 -2.71
N THR A 116 3.23 -0.08 -2.61
CA THR A 116 4.42 -0.24 -3.45
C THR A 116 4.55 -1.67 -3.97
N ASN A 117 5.27 -1.85 -5.06
CA ASN A 117 5.71 -3.16 -5.51
C ASN A 117 6.91 -3.70 -4.67
N GLY A 118 7.52 -2.87 -3.85
CA GLY A 118 8.59 -3.21 -2.92
C GLY A 118 9.98 -3.32 -3.53
N THR A 119 10.12 -3.43 -4.84
CA THR A 119 11.40 -3.79 -5.48
C THR A 119 12.54 -2.78 -5.27
N LEU A 120 12.23 -1.58 -4.79
CA LEU A 120 13.19 -0.50 -4.55
C LEU A 120 13.59 -0.38 -3.07
N ILE A 121 12.97 -1.16 -2.16
CA ILE A 121 13.16 -0.99 -0.72
C ILE A 121 14.39 -1.77 -0.24
N THR A 122 15.51 -1.10 -0.17
CA THR A 122 16.72 -1.56 0.53
C THR A 122 16.57 -1.40 2.05
N ASP A 123 17.47 -2.00 2.85
CA ASP A 123 17.51 -1.79 4.31
C ASP A 123 17.59 -0.30 4.69
N ARG A 124 18.45 0.45 4.01
CA ARG A 124 18.53 1.90 4.20
C ARG A 124 17.23 2.59 3.87
N TYR A 125 16.63 2.27 2.72
CA TYR A 125 15.40 2.94 2.28
C TYR A 125 14.20 2.61 3.19
N ALA A 126 14.15 1.40 3.76
CA ALA A 126 13.14 1.06 4.78
C ALA A 126 13.23 1.96 6.02
N LYS A 127 14.44 2.28 6.46
CA LYS A 127 14.68 3.23 7.56
C LYS A 127 14.26 4.65 7.19
N ASP A 128 14.54 5.09 5.94
CA ASP A 128 14.13 6.40 5.45
C ASP A 128 12.58 6.50 5.37
N ILE A 129 11.89 5.45 4.89
CA ILE A 129 10.42 5.34 4.88
C ILE A 129 9.87 5.44 6.31
N ARG A 130 10.47 4.75 7.28
CA ARG A 130 10.07 4.84 8.68
C ARG A 130 10.23 6.26 9.22
N ASN A 131 11.37 6.90 8.96
CA ASN A 131 11.67 8.26 9.44
C ASN A 131 10.71 9.30 8.84
N ALA A 132 10.31 9.12 7.59
CA ALA A 132 9.28 9.94 6.94
C ALA A 132 7.90 9.81 7.60
N GLY A 133 7.69 8.74 8.41
CA GLY A 133 6.49 8.56 9.21
C GLY A 133 5.37 7.81 8.52
N PHE A 134 5.67 7.01 7.51
CA PHE A 134 4.66 6.10 6.97
C PHE A 134 4.13 5.16 8.06
N GLY A 135 2.81 5.16 8.23
CA GLY A 135 2.14 4.35 9.24
C GLY A 135 2.02 2.87 8.87
N GLU A 136 2.06 2.56 7.57
CA GLU A 136 1.98 1.20 7.02
C GLU A 136 2.60 1.17 5.62
N VAL A 137 3.22 0.05 5.27
CA VAL A 137 3.73 -0.25 3.93
C VAL A 137 3.00 -1.47 3.38
N GLY A 138 2.16 -1.25 2.37
CA GLY A 138 1.50 -2.33 1.65
C GLY A 138 2.36 -2.79 0.49
N ILE A 139 2.90 -4.01 0.56
CA ILE A 139 3.73 -4.59 -0.48
C ILE A 139 2.91 -5.56 -1.31
N SER A 140 3.00 -5.42 -2.61
CA SER A 140 2.20 -6.19 -3.55
C SER A 140 2.91 -7.49 -3.95
N LEU A 141 2.24 -8.62 -3.73
CA LEU A 141 2.64 -9.95 -4.18
C LEU A 141 1.44 -10.67 -4.76
N ASP A 142 1.51 -11.13 -6.02
CA ASP A 142 0.39 -11.80 -6.69
C ASP A 142 0.68 -13.27 -7.03
N GLY A 143 1.55 -13.90 -6.26
CA GLY A 143 1.93 -15.31 -6.38
C GLY A 143 3.24 -15.61 -5.68
N ILE A 144 3.67 -16.86 -5.76
CA ILE A 144 4.94 -17.33 -5.21
C ILE A 144 5.95 -17.53 -6.35
N GLY A 145 7.18 -17.03 -6.16
CA GLY A 145 8.29 -17.23 -7.11
C GLY A 145 7.99 -16.74 -8.53
N ASP A 146 8.20 -17.61 -9.48
CA ASP A 146 8.06 -17.32 -10.92
C ASP A 146 6.63 -16.88 -11.32
N ARG A 147 5.62 -17.33 -10.59
CA ARG A 147 4.24 -16.88 -10.83
C ARG A 147 4.11 -15.38 -10.56
N ASN A 148 4.66 -14.89 -9.43
CA ASN A 148 4.68 -13.46 -9.15
C ASN A 148 5.46 -12.70 -10.21
N ASP A 149 6.63 -13.20 -10.63
CA ASP A 149 7.47 -12.56 -11.63
C ASP A 149 6.75 -12.43 -12.97
N SER A 150 6.02 -13.49 -13.37
CA SER A 150 5.19 -13.48 -14.58
C SER A 150 4.06 -12.44 -14.48
N PHE A 151 3.37 -12.35 -13.34
CA PHE A 151 2.33 -11.34 -13.11
C PHE A 151 2.88 -9.92 -13.12
N ARG A 152 4.05 -9.71 -12.52
CA ARG A 152 4.72 -8.42 -12.43
C ARG A 152 5.51 -8.04 -13.68
N GLY A 153 5.69 -8.99 -14.60
CA GLY A 153 6.35 -8.80 -15.89
C GLY A 153 7.85 -8.52 -15.79
N VAL A 154 8.48 -8.87 -14.66
CA VAL A 154 9.92 -8.70 -14.41
C VAL A 154 10.43 -9.86 -13.57
N GLN A 155 11.45 -10.57 -14.11
CA GLN A 155 12.13 -11.66 -13.40
C GLN A 155 12.83 -11.13 -12.15
N GLY A 156 12.69 -11.86 -11.02
CA GLY A 156 13.27 -11.51 -9.74
C GLY A 156 12.43 -10.52 -8.91
N ALA A 157 11.29 -10.05 -9.42
CA ALA A 157 10.40 -9.14 -8.68
C ALA A 157 9.92 -9.75 -7.35
N TYR A 158 9.66 -11.07 -7.32
CA TYR A 158 9.31 -11.80 -6.11
C TYR A 158 10.39 -11.71 -5.04
N ALA A 159 11.63 -12.03 -5.41
CA ALA A 159 12.74 -12.02 -4.47
C ALA A 159 13.00 -10.63 -3.90
N LEU A 160 12.89 -9.59 -4.74
CA LEU A 160 13.04 -8.19 -4.31
C LEU A 160 11.91 -7.77 -3.38
N ALA A 161 10.66 -8.10 -3.70
CA ALA A 161 9.51 -7.79 -2.84
C ALA A 161 9.60 -8.52 -1.49
N LEU A 162 10.03 -9.78 -1.48
CA LEU A 162 10.25 -10.54 -0.24
C LEU A 162 11.37 -9.91 0.61
N GLN A 163 12.46 -9.49 -0.01
CA GLN A 163 13.53 -8.78 0.68
C GLN A 163 13.04 -7.44 1.26
N ALA A 164 12.20 -6.70 0.50
CA ALA A 164 11.59 -5.47 0.97
C ALA A 164 10.71 -5.67 2.21
N ILE A 165 9.93 -6.76 2.24
CA ILE A 165 9.14 -7.15 3.42
C ILE A 165 10.06 -7.28 4.63
N ARG A 166 11.13 -8.05 4.52
CA ARG A 166 12.12 -8.28 5.60
C ARG A 166 12.79 -6.98 6.03
N ASN A 167 13.16 -6.13 5.09
CA ASN A 167 13.76 -4.82 5.37
C ASN A 167 12.78 -3.92 6.13
N CYS A 168 11.51 -3.88 5.73
CA CYS A 168 10.48 -3.09 6.40
C CYS A 168 10.18 -3.61 7.81
N VAL A 169 10.02 -4.93 7.97
CA VAL A 169 9.82 -5.57 9.29
C VAL A 169 11.03 -5.28 10.19
N GLY A 170 12.26 -5.49 9.69
CA GLY A 170 13.50 -5.18 10.41
C GLY A 170 13.64 -3.70 10.79
N ALA A 171 13.12 -2.79 10.00
CA ALA A 171 13.04 -1.37 10.33
C ALA A 171 11.91 -1.02 11.32
N GLY A 172 11.05 -1.99 11.71
CA GLY A 172 9.92 -1.79 12.62
C GLY A 172 8.73 -1.07 11.97
N LEU A 173 8.58 -1.17 10.64
CA LEU A 173 7.41 -0.72 9.91
C LEU A 173 6.29 -1.77 10.00
N LYS A 174 5.04 -1.31 10.04
CA LYS A 174 3.89 -2.19 9.83
C LYS A 174 3.82 -2.55 8.35
N VAL A 175 3.81 -3.85 8.05
CA VAL A 175 3.74 -4.35 6.67
C VAL A 175 2.38 -5.01 6.46
N SER A 176 1.77 -4.74 5.30
CA SER A 176 0.65 -5.52 4.80
C SER A 176 0.97 -6.09 3.43
N LEU A 177 0.57 -7.33 3.20
CA LEU A 177 0.66 -7.94 1.89
C LEU A 177 -0.61 -7.61 1.10
N ARG A 178 -0.46 -7.29 -0.19
CA ARG A 178 -1.56 -7.03 -1.12
C ARG A 178 -1.55 -8.04 -2.24
N PHE A 179 -2.62 -8.79 -2.36
CA PHE A 179 -2.76 -9.88 -3.31
C PHE A 179 -4.03 -9.68 -4.15
N THR A 180 -3.90 -9.61 -5.45
CA THR A 180 -5.03 -9.56 -6.38
C THR A 180 -5.37 -10.95 -6.85
N ILE A 181 -6.52 -11.46 -6.44
CA ILE A 181 -6.98 -12.81 -6.81
C ILE A 181 -7.39 -12.84 -8.27
N THR A 182 -6.83 -13.80 -9.00
CA THR A 182 -7.19 -14.10 -10.38
C THR A 182 -7.36 -15.61 -10.57
N ARG A 183 -7.83 -16.00 -11.75
CA ARG A 183 -7.94 -17.42 -12.10
C ARG A 183 -6.59 -18.15 -12.11
N ASP A 184 -5.50 -17.41 -12.35
CA ASP A 184 -4.18 -18.00 -12.53
C ASP A 184 -3.35 -18.10 -11.25
N ASN A 185 -3.77 -17.40 -10.17
CA ASN A 185 -2.99 -17.32 -8.94
C ASN A 185 -3.75 -17.71 -7.64
N TYR A 186 -5.07 -17.98 -7.71
CA TYR A 186 -5.84 -18.31 -6.51
C TYR A 186 -5.31 -19.56 -5.78
N GLN A 187 -4.64 -20.46 -6.49
CA GLN A 187 -4.04 -21.67 -5.92
C GLN A 187 -2.84 -21.36 -5.01
N ASP A 188 -2.22 -20.18 -5.13
CA ASP A 188 -1.12 -19.75 -4.28
C ASP A 188 -1.58 -19.20 -2.92
N ILE A 189 -2.89 -19.00 -2.72
CA ILE A 189 -3.43 -18.43 -1.47
C ILE A 189 -2.95 -19.19 -0.22
N PRO A 190 -2.97 -20.54 -0.15
CA PRO A 190 -2.42 -21.24 1.01
C PRO A 190 -0.96 -20.91 1.26
N ALA A 191 -0.11 -20.91 0.21
CA ALA A 191 1.29 -20.58 0.33
C ALA A 191 1.55 -19.09 0.69
N ILE A 192 0.62 -18.19 0.35
CA ILE A 192 0.63 -16.81 0.83
C ILE A 192 0.38 -16.75 2.35
N PHE A 193 -0.53 -17.56 2.90
CA PHE A 193 -0.73 -17.63 4.35
C PHE A 193 0.51 -18.17 5.07
N ASP A 194 1.14 -19.22 4.53
CA ASP A 194 2.42 -19.74 5.06
C ASP A 194 3.52 -18.66 5.04
N LEU A 195 3.54 -17.85 3.97
CA LEU A 195 4.47 -16.72 3.85
C LEU A 195 4.21 -15.64 4.90
N LEU A 196 2.94 -15.29 5.15
CA LEU A 196 2.56 -14.30 6.16
C LEU A 196 3.06 -14.71 7.54
N GLU A 197 2.84 -15.97 7.91
CA GLU A 197 3.31 -16.51 9.18
C GLU A 197 4.84 -16.49 9.27
N LYS A 198 5.51 -16.99 8.25
CA LYS A 198 6.98 -17.06 8.18
C LYS A 198 7.67 -15.70 8.25
N GLU A 199 7.13 -14.71 7.59
CA GLU A 199 7.72 -13.36 7.53
C GLU A 199 7.13 -12.41 8.58
N HIS A 200 6.30 -12.91 9.52
CA HIS A 200 5.67 -12.15 10.60
C HIS A 200 4.86 -10.96 10.12
N ILE A 201 4.02 -11.17 9.11
CA ILE A 201 3.12 -10.16 8.55
C ILE A 201 1.71 -10.38 9.11
N ASP A 202 1.23 -9.43 9.90
CA ASP A 202 -0.06 -9.51 10.58
C ASP A 202 -1.27 -9.22 9.68
N ARG A 203 -1.06 -8.69 8.47
CA ARG A 203 -2.14 -8.23 7.61
C ARG A 203 -1.94 -8.64 6.16
N ALA A 204 -2.99 -9.18 5.55
CA ALA A 204 -3.10 -9.34 4.11
C ALA A 204 -4.41 -8.73 3.60
N CYS A 205 -4.33 -8.09 2.44
CA CYS A 205 -5.47 -7.57 1.71
C CYS A 205 -5.63 -8.36 0.42
N PHE A 206 -6.75 -9.08 0.29
CA PHE A 206 -7.10 -9.79 -0.92
C PHE A 206 -8.10 -8.97 -1.72
N TYR A 207 -7.79 -8.75 -2.99
CA TYR A 207 -8.61 -7.99 -3.91
C TYR A 207 -9.13 -8.89 -5.03
N HIS A 208 -10.33 -8.65 -5.49
CA HIS A 208 -10.78 -9.19 -6.76
C HIS A 208 -10.27 -8.31 -7.90
N LEU A 209 -9.93 -8.94 -9.02
CA LEU A 209 -9.57 -8.23 -10.23
C LEU A 209 -10.78 -7.43 -10.73
N ALA A 210 -10.61 -6.12 -10.86
CA ALA A 210 -11.60 -5.26 -11.52
C ALA A 210 -11.23 -5.11 -13.00
N TYR A 211 -12.21 -5.27 -13.87
CA TYR A 211 -12.03 -5.03 -15.31
C TYR A 211 -12.17 -3.52 -15.55
N VAL A 212 -11.04 -2.82 -15.59
CA VAL A 212 -10.96 -1.37 -15.83
C VAL A 212 -9.86 -1.10 -16.86
N GLY A 213 -10.08 -0.14 -17.73
CA GLY A 213 -9.12 0.28 -18.76
C GLY A 213 -9.66 0.20 -20.15
#